data_3acb13dfde3918990e9d4b994155f338
#
_entry.id   3acb13dfde3918990e9d4b994155f338
#
_cell.length_a   1.000
_cell.length_b   1.000
_cell.length_c   1.000
_cell.angle_alpha   90.00
_cell.angle_beta   90.00
_cell.angle_gamma   90.00
#
_symmetry.space_group_name_H-M   'P 1'
#
loop_
_entity.id
_entity.type
_entity.pdbx_description
1 polymer ?
#
loop_
_entity_poly.entity_id
_entity_poly.type
_entity_poly.pdbx_seq_one_letter_code
_entity_poly.pdbx_strand_id
1 'polypeptide(L)'
;ADFTKQLTDESMALKGDEGKVVGVPLAIEGYGIIYNAAILKKYFGMEGAKATSVDQIKGFDKLKEVVEDMQSKKADLGIEGVFAATSLSPGEDWRWQTHLANYPVYYEYRDAKVDDLDEVKLTYSDNYKQIFDLYLNNSTIKPTEASAKTVTDSMADFALGKAAMVQNGNWGWSQISEVSGNTVKAEDVHFMPIYVGVSGEDKSNIAIGTENYLTINSQAAEGDQKATKDFLTWLFTDAEGSKMAAEKLSIIAPYKAYAELAPSDPLGKEVSAAINNKDLTPVKWVFPTFPSQDFKDQLGQHLAQYASGSEDW
;
A
#
# COMPACT_ATOMS: atom_id res chain seq x y z
N ALA A 1 19.38 26.72 8.55
CA ALA A 1 19.95 25.44 8.10
C ALA A 1 19.18 25.00 6.85
N ASP A 2 19.89 24.52 5.87
CA ASP A 2 19.28 23.95 4.68
C ASP A 2 18.54 22.66 5.09
N PHE A 3 17.22 22.73 5.12
CA PHE A 3 16.36 21.66 5.65
C PHE A 3 16.52 20.37 4.85
N THR A 4 16.79 20.48 3.54
CA THR A 4 16.97 19.30 2.68
C THR A 4 18.18 18.46 3.06
N LYS A 5 19.21 19.06 3.66
CA LYS A 5 20.38 18.34 4.18
C LYS A 5 20.06 17.41 5.36
N GLN A 6 18.88 17.54 5.95
CA GLN A 6 18.41 16.65 6.99
C GLN A 6 17.77 15.38 6.42
N LEU A 7 17.39 15.37 5.13
CA LEU A 7 16.93 14.17 4.45
C LEU A 7 18.03 13.10 4.39
N THR A 8 17.64 11.84 4.45
CA THR A 8 18.54 10.70 4.22
C THR A 8 18.96 10.61 2.75
N ASP A 9 18.07 11.08 1.86
CA ASP A 9 18.32 11.25 0.42
C ASP A 9 17.73 12.60 -0.02
N GLU A 10 18.60 13.54 -0.41
CA GLU A 10 18.19 14.89 -0.82
C GLU A 10 17.35 14.90 -2.12
N SER A 11 17.42 13.82 -2.93
CA SER A 11 16.60 13.66 -4.14
C SER A 11 15.11 13.52 -3.85
N MET A 12 14.73 13.17 -2.62
CA MET A 12 13.34 13.09 -2.18
C MET A 12 12.67 14.45 -2.00
N ALA A 13 13.43 15.55 -2.02
CA ALA A 13 12.84 16.89 -1.97
C ALA A 13 12.09 17.20 -3.28
N LEU A 14 10.86 17.71 -3.16
CA LEU A 14 10.08 18.15 -4.31
C LEU A 14 10.68 19.41 -4.91
N LYS A 15 10.96 19.39 -6.18
CA LYS A 15 11.53 20.53 -6.93
C LYS A 15 10.49 21.11 -7.88
N GLY A 16 10.41 22.43 -7.93
CA GLY A 16 9.64 23.14 -8.96
C GLY A 16 10.43 23.32 -10.25
N ASP A 17 9.80 23.99 -11.24
CA ASP A 17 10.32 24.16 -12.60
C ASP A 17 11.76 24.74 -12.69
N GLU A 18 12.16 25.58 -11.74
CA GLU A 18 13.52 26.15 -11.68
C GLU A 18 14.51 25.30 -10.89
N GLY A 19 14.16 24.07 -10.53
CA GLY A 19 14.97 23.18 -9.69
C GLY A 19 15.06 23.61 -8.22
N LYS A 20 14.31 24.63 -7.80
CA LYS A 20 14.20 25.07 -6.41
C LYS A 20 13.35 24.07 -5.61
N VAL A 21 13.76 23.78 -4.39
CA VAL A 21 12.94 22.97 -3.48
C VAL A 21 11.68 23.73 -3.10
N VAL A 22 10.54 23.13 -3.41
CA VAL A 22 9.19 23.67 -3.12
C VAL A 22 8.44 22.85 -2.09
N GLY A 23 8.90 21.63 -1.78
CA GLY A 23 8.31 20.77 -0.77
C GLY A 23 9.29 19.76 -0.21
N VAL A 24 8.96 19.24 0.96
CA VAL A 24 9.71 18.18 1.64
C VAL A 24 8.79 17.03 2.00
N PRO A 25 9.24 15.77 1.93
CA PRO A 25 8.39 14.62 2.22
C PRO A 25 7.94 14.62 3.67
N LEU A 26 6.67 14.27 3.92
CA LEU A 26 6.13 14.06 5.26
C LEU A 26 6.56 12.69 5.81
N ALA A 27 6.36 11.65 5.03
CA ALA A 27 6.55 10.27 5.46
C ALA A 27 6.98 9.38 4.29
N ILE A 28 7.59 8.25 4.61
CA ILE A 28 7.68 7.08 3.73
C ILE A 28 6.56 6.13 4.17
N GLU A 29 5.83 5.61 3.22
CA GLU A 29 4.75 4.67 3.45
C GLU A 29 4.94 3.42 2.60
N GLY A 30 4.28 2.34 3.00
CA GLY A 30 4.31 1.09 2.27
C GLY A 30 2.94 0.43 2.22
N TYR A 31 2.64 -0.24 1.11
CA TYR A 31 1.43 -1.05 0.97
C TYR A 31 1.73 -2.40 0.32
N GLY A 32 0.83 -3.32 0.58
CA GLY A 32 0.89 -4.69 0.09
C GLY A 32 -0.41 -5.42 0.38
N ILE A 33 -0.35 -6.73 0.42
CA ILE A 33 -1.42 -7.56 0.96
C ILE A 33 -1.18 -7.71 2.46
N ILE A 34 -2.03 -7.10 3.27
CA ILE A 34 -2.07 -7.35 4.72
C ILE A 34 -2.74 -8.69 4.94
N TYR A 35 -2.13 -9.57 5.73
CA TYR A 35 -2.71 -10.88 6.03
C TYR A 35 -2.79 -11.16 7.53
N ASN A 36 -3.77 -11.98 7.91
CA ASN A 36 -3.95 -12.50 9.26
C ASN A 36 -3.18 -13.82 9.41
N ALA A 37 -2.05 -13.79 10.10
CA ALA A 37 -1.18 -14.95 10.28
C ALA A 37 -1.85 -16.10 11.02
N ALA A 38 -2.80 -15.83 11.91
CA ALA A 38 -3.54 -16.89 12.60
C ALA A 38 -4.41 -17.70 11.64
N ILE A 39 -5.08 -17.03 10.68
CA ILE A 39 -5.89 -17.70 9.63
C ILE A 39 -4.97 -18.47 8.68
N LEU A 40 -3.88 -17.85 8.21
CA LEU A 40 -2.93 -18.51 7.33
C LEU A 40 -2.28 -19.74 7.99
N LYS A 41 -1.92 -19.65 9.26
CA LYS A 41 -1.37 -20.77 10.04
C LYS A 41 -2.37 -21.93 10.12
N LYS A 42 -3.65 -21.62 10.32
CA LYS A 42 -4.73 -22.65 10.29
C LYS A 42 -4.78 -23.32 8.92
N TYR A 43 -4.76 -22.54 7.85
CA TYR A 43 -4.73 -23.04 6.47
C TYR A 43 -3.54 -23.95 6.19
N PHE A 44 -2.32 -23.53 6.57
CA PHE A 44 -1.10 -24.29 6.35
C PHE A 44 -1.06 -25.65 7.09
N GLY A 45 -1.87 -25.80 8.11
CA GLY A 45 -2.05 -27.08 8.83
C GLY A 45 -3.14 -27.99 8.21
N MET A 46 -3.85 -27.54 7.17
CA MET A 46 -4.91 -28.34 6.56
C MET A 46 -4.34 -29.36 5.58
N GLU A 47 -5.01 -30.50 5.47
CA GLU A 47 -4.68 -31.52 4.46
C GLU A 47 -4.85 -30.93 3.04
N GLY A 48 -3.86 -31.16 2.18
CA GLY A 48 -3.86 -30.70 0.80
C GLY A 48 -3.65 -29.19 0.63
N ALA A 49 -3.24 -28.46 1.67
CA ALA A 49 -2.86 -27.05 1.56
C ALA A 49 -1.73 -26.86 0.52
N LYS A 50 -1.82 -25.78 -0.26
CA LYS A 50 -0.91 -25.50 -1.38
C LYS A 50 0.42 -24.87 -0.93
N ALA A 51 0.53 -24.51 0.33
CA ALA A 51 1.73 -24.04 0.99
C ALA A 51 1.69 -24.46 2.47
N THR A 52 2.86 -24.48 3.12
CA THR A 52 3.01 -24.75 4.55
C THR A 52 3.54 -23.56 5.33
N SER A 53 3.92 -22.48 4.63
CA SER A 53 4.33 -21.20 5.22
C SER A 53 4.14 -20.08 4.21
N VAL A 54 4.10 -18.83 4.70
CA VAL A 54 4.03 -17.63 3.86
C VAL A 54 5.26 -17.50 2.96
N ASP A 55 6.43 -17.93 3.41
CA ASP A 55 7.68 -17.86 2.64
C ASP A 55 7.65 -18.67 1.34
N GLN A 56 6.72 -19.60 1.20
CA GLN A 56 6.52 -20.36 -0.03
C GLN A 56 5.65 -19.62 -1.05
N ILE A 57 4.96 -18.55 -0.63
CA ILE A 57 4.09 -17.74 -1.50
C ILE A 57 4.98 -16.69 -2.17
N LYS A 58 5.62 -17.09 -3.27
CA LYS A 58 6.49 -16.21 -4.07
C LYS A 58 6.05 -16.22 -5.53
N GLY A 59 5.62 -15.06 -6.02
CA GLY A 59 5.07 -14.91 -7.35
C GLY A 59 3.56 -15.18 -7.44
N PHE A 60 2.97 -14.68 -8.53
CA PHE A 60 1.52 -14.69 -8.73
C PHE A 60 0.93 -16.10 -8.79
N ASP A 61 1.58 -17.02 -9.48
CA ASP A 61 1.02 -18.38 -9.64
C ASP A 61 0.84 -19.09 -8.30
N LYS A 62 1.83 -18.95 -7.40
CA LYS A 62 1.73 -19.55 -6.06
C LYS A 62 0.71 -18.80 -5.20
N LEU A 63 0.64 -17.48 -5.28
CA LEU A 63 -0.38 -16.69 -4.60
C LEU A 63 -1.79 -17.13 -5.05
N LYS A 64 -2.00 -17.24 -6.35
CA LYS A 64 -3.27 -17.68 -6.93
C LYS A 64 -3.66 -19.09 -6.46
N GLU A 65 -2.73 -20.04 -6.54
CA GLU A 65 -2.96 -21.41 -6.09
C GLU A 65 -3.40 -21.46 -4.61
N VAL A 66 -2.72 -20.73 -3.75
CA VAL A 66 -3.04 -20.66 -2.33
C VAL A 66 -4.39 -19.98 -2.09
N VAL A 67 -4.65 -18.85 -2.72
CA VAL A 67 -5.90 -18.08 -2.57
C VAL A 67 -7.09 -18.88 -3.03
N GLU A 68 -7.04 -19.51 -4.19
CA GLU A 68 -8.15 -20.31 -4.72
C GLU A 68 -8.41 -21.56 -3.85
N ASP A 69 -7.37 -22.20 -3.33
CA ASP A 69 -7.52 -23.33 -2.41
C ASP A 69 -8.10 -22.88 -1.05
N MET A 70 -7.63 -21.77 -0.49
CA MET A 70 -8.22 -21.16 0.71
C MET A 70 -9.68 -20.80 0.53
N GLN A 71 -10.05 -20.22 -0.62
CA GLN A 71 -11.43 -19.87 -0.94
C GLN A 71 -12.33 -21.11 -1.00
N SER A 72 -11.84 -22.22 -1.55
CA SER A 72 -12.57 -23.50 -1.55
C SER A 72 -12.79 -24.07 -0.15
N LYS A 73 -11.90 -23.75 0.80
CA LYS A 73 -11.90 -24.20 2.19
C LYS A 73 -12.40 -23.14 3.19
N LYS A 74 -12.99 -22.05 2.70
CA LYS A 74 -13.36 -20.89 3.54
C LYS A 74 -14.28 -21.24 4.71
N ALA A 75 -15.19 -22.19 4.54
CA ALA A 75 -16.07 -22.64 5.61
C ALA A 75 -15.28 -23.30 6.75
N ASP A 76 -14.30 -24.15 6.44
CA ASP A 76 -13.44 -24.81 7.43
C ASP A 76 -12.50 -23.82 8.10
N LEU A 77 -12.08 -22.77 7.35
CA LEU A 77 -11.27 -21.67 7.89
C LEU A 77 -12.09 -20.74 8.79
N GLY A 78 -13.39 -20.68 8.63
CA GLY A 78 -14.30 -19.79 9.36
C GLY A 78 -14.30 -18.37 8.80
N ILE A 79 -14.04 -18.21 7.49
CA ILE A 79 -14.03 -16.94 6.79
C ILE A 79 -15.14 -16.87 5.74
N GLU A 80 -15.51 -15.65 5.33
CA GLU A 80 -16.51 -15.41 4.27
C GLU A 80 -15.85 -15.34 2.88
N GLY A 81 -14.58 -14.89 2.83
CA GLY A 81 -13.74 -14.84 1.65
C GLY A 81 -12.27 -14.74 2.02
N VAL A 82 -11.37 -15.04 1.09
CA VAL A 82 -9.93 -14.89 1.33
C VAL A 82 -9.56 -13.43 1.40
N PHE A 83 -10.06 -12.63 0.46
CA PHE A 83 -9.89 -11.17 0.48
C PHE A 83 -11.12 -10.48 1.08
N ALA A 84 -10.88 -9.41 1.82
CA ALA A 84 -11.89 -8.46 2.24
C ALA A 84 -12.61 -7.85 1.02
N ALA A 85 -13.77 -7.23 1.26
CA ALA A 85 -14.56 -6.61 0.21
C ALA A 85 -13.72 -5.71 -0.71
N THR A 86 -13.81 -5.93 -2.02
CA THR A 86 -13.22 -5.02 -3.01
C THR A 86 -14.04 -3.73 -3.01
N SER A 87 -13.44 -2.63 -2.57
CA SER A 87 -14.11 -1.34 -2.45
C SER A 87 -13.93 -0.53 -3.74
N LEU A 88 -14.99 -0.42 -4.52
CA LEU A 88 -15.04 0.36 -5.76
C LEU A 88 -16.10 1.47 -5.72
N SER A 89 -16.57 1.84 -4.52
CA SER A 89 -17.41 3.03 -4.37
C SER A 89 -16.64 4.27 -4.82
N PRO A 90 -17.28 5.21 -5.56
CA PRO A 90 -16.62 6.41 -6.05
C PRO A 90 -15.90 7.18 -4.92
N GLY A 91 -14.61 7.50 -5.14
CA GLY A 91 -13.74 8.14 -4.15
C GLY A 91 -13.13 7.19 -3.10
N GLU A 92 -13.53 5.91 -3.09
CA GLU A 92 -13.04 4.86 -2.18
C GLU A 92 -12.18 3.80 -2.93
N ASP A 93 -12.03 3.96 -4.24
CA ASP A 93 -11.45 3.03 -5.19
C ASP A 93 -9.93 3.23 -5.42
N TRP A 94 -9.31 4.17 -4.71
CA TRP A 94 -7.89 4.54 -4.85
C TRP A 94 -6.91 3.36 -4.66
N ARG A 95 -7.27 2.32 -3.89
CA ARG A 95 -6.45 1.12 -3.76
C ARG A 95 -6.31 0.33 -5.07
N TRP A 96 -7.28 0.48 -5.96
CA TRP A 96 -7.34 -0.23 -7.24
C TRP A 96 -6.84 0.64 -8.37
N GLN A 97 -7.43 1.82 -8.57
CA GLN A 97 -7.09 2.74 -9.66
C GLN A 97 -5.74 3.48 -9.46
N THR A 98 -5.21 3.50 -8.24
CA THR A 98 -3.90 4.10 -7.92
C THR A 98 -2.90 3.05 -7.50
N HIS A 99 -3.11 2.38 -6.36
CA HIS A 99 -2.11 1.50 -5.76
C HIS A 99 -1.90 0.21 -6.56
N LEU A 100 -2.96 -0.46 -6.99
CA LEU A 100 -2.80 -1.66 -7.81
C LEU A 100 -2.36 -1.30 -9.23
N ALA A 101 -2.93 -0.23 -9.82
CA ALA A 101 -2.54 0.28 -11.13
C ALA A 101 -1.07 0.76 -11.19
N ASN A 102 -0.46 1.06 -10.05
CA ASN A 102 0.97 1.34 -9.94
C ASN A 102 1.84 0.21 -10.51
N TYR A 103 1.43 -1.05 -10.34
CA TYR A 103 2.26 -2.21 -10.70
C TYR A 103 2.51 -2.34 -12.20
N PRO A 104 1.49 -2.34 -13.09
CA PRO A 104 1.72 -2.40 -14.53
C PRO A 104 2.57 -1.24 -15.03
N VAL A 105 2.36 -0.03 -14.52
CA VAL A 105 3.15 1.16 -14.91
C VAL A 105 4.59 1.07 -14.37
N TYR A 106 4.78 0.67 -13.12
CA TYR A 106 6.11 0.46 -12.54
C TYR A 106 6.94 -0.54 -13.36
N TYR A 107 6.35 -1.63 -13.80
CA TYR A 107 7.09 -2.62 -14.57
C TYR A 107 7.46 -2.13 -15.97
N GLU A 108 6.65 -1.27 -16.60
CA GLU A 108 7.06 -0.59 -17.84
C GLU A 108 8.24 0.36 -17.61
N TYR A 109 8.20 1.17 -16.55
CA TYR A 109 9.30 2.08 -16.18
C TYR A 109 10.58 1.29 -15.86
N ARG A 110 10.47 0.21 -15.10
CA ARG A 110 11.59 -0.69 -14.80
C ARG A 110 12.26 -1.22 -16.07
N ASP A 111 11.48 -1.73 -17.02
CA ASP A 111 11.99 -2.33 -18.24
C ASP A 111 12.59 -1.28 -19.18
N ALA A 112 12.02 -0.09 -19.20
CA ALA A 112 12.57 1.06 -19.90
C ALA A 112 13.77 1.69 -19.16
N LYS A 113 14.00 1.36 -17.89
CA LYS A 113 15.05 1.92 -17.00
C LYS A 113 14.92 3.44 -16.81
N VAL A 114 13.71 3.89 -16.58
CA VAL A 114 13.36 5.30 -16.34
C VAL A 114 12.51 5.43 -15.08
N ASP A 115 12.36 6.65 -14.59
CA ASP A 115 11.49 6.95 -13.46
C ASP A 115 10.15 7.60 -13.90
N ASP A 116 10.02 7.92 -15.20
CA ASP A 116 8.82 8.47 -15.79
C ASP A 116 8.81 8.21 -17.30
N LEU A 117 7.62 8.15 -17.92
CA LEU A 117 7.40 8.00 -19.35
C LEU A 117 6.32 8.99 -19.82
N ASP A 118 6.56 9.64 -20.95
CA ASP A 118 5.57 10.50 -21.60
C ASP A 118 4.33 9.71 -22.06
N GLU A 119 4.49 8.41 -22.33
CA GLU A 119 3.44 7.50 -22.77
C GLU A 119 3.63 6.10 -22.19
N VAL A 120 2.59 5.58 -21.54
CA VAL A 120 2.51 4.20 -21.02
C VAL A 120 1.78 3.33 -22.05
N LYS A 121 2.38 2.19 -22.41
CA LYS A 121 1.84 1.28 -23.47
C LYS A 121 0.89 0.24 -22.93
N LEU A 122 0.69 0.18 -21.61
CA LEU A 122 -0.12 -0.84 -20.90
C LEU A 122 0.32 -2.28 -21.20
N THR A 123 1.63 -2.49 -21.39
CA THR A 123 2.24 -3.81 -21.67
C THR A 123 1.82 -4.87 -20.64
N TYR A 124 1.61 -4.47 -19.40
CA TYR A 124 1.24 -5.33 -18.28
C TYR A 124 -0.26 -5.27 -17.91
N SER A 125 -1.13 -4.92 -18.88
CA SER A 125 -2.58 -4.88 -18.68
C SER A 125 -3.15 -6.24 -18.26
N ASP A 126 -2.73 -7.34 -18.91
CA ASP A 126 -3.17 -8.70 -18.55
C ASP A 126 -2.71 -9.10 -17.14
N ASN A 127 -1.53 -8.64 -16.74
CA ASN A 127 -1.02 -8.85 -15.37
C ASN A 127 -1.86 -8.09 -14.34
N TYR A 128 -2.29 -6.88 -14.67
CA TYR A 128 -3.21 -6.11 -13.84
C TYR A 128 -4.57 -6.80 -13.73
N LYS A 129 -5.12 -7.25 -14.87
CA LYS A 129 -6.38 -8.00 -14.92
C LYS A 129 -6.34 -9.23 -14.01
N GLN A 130 -5.32 -10.06 -14.14
CA GLN A 130 -5.28 -11.34 -13.42
C GLN A 130 -5.20 -11.17 -11.89
N ILE A 131 -4.48 -10.17 -11.37
CA ILE A 131 -4.46 -9.91 -9.93
C ILE A 131 -5.78 -9.26 -9.48
N PHE A 132 -6.37 -8.37 -10.28
CA PHE A 132 -7.66 -7.78 -9.97
C PHE A 132 -8.79 -8.83 -9.95
N ASP A 133 -8.81 -9.74 -10.92
CA ASP A 133 -9.71 -10.90 -10.93
C ASP A 133 -9.52 -11.81 -9.71
N LEU A 134 -8.28 -12.00 -9.26
CA LEU A 134 -8.00 -12.79 -8.07
C LEU A 134 -8.64 -12.16 -6.82
N TYR A 135 -8.56 -10.85 -6.68
CA TYR A 135 -9.25 -10.12 -5.60
C TYR A 135 -10.77 -10.24 -5.72
N LEU A 136 -11.33 -9.94 -6.90
CA LEU A 136 -12.79 -9.95 -7.12
C LEU A 136 -13.42 -11.31 -6.86
N ASN A 137 -12.81 -12.39 -7.37
CA ASN A 137 -13.40 -13.73 -7.34
C ASN A 137 -13.21 -14.45 -6.01
N ASN A 138 -12.33 -13.96 -5.12
CA ASN A 138 -12.03 -14.58 -3.84
C ASN A 138 -12.31 -13.64 -2.64
N SER A 139 -13.23 -12.70 -2.86
CA SER A 139 -13.65 -11.70 -1.88
C SER A 139 -14.75 -12.21 -0.95
N THR A 140 -14.98 -11.48 0.15
CA THR A 140 -16.14 -11.64 1.04
C THR A 140 -17.47 -11.28 0.35
N ILE A 141 -17.43 -10.55 -0.76
CA ILE A 141 -18.58 -10.09 -1.53
C ILE A 141 -18.54 -10.61 -2.97
N LYS A 142 -19.67 -10.53 -3.67
CA LYS A 142 -19.70 -10.76 -5.11
C LYS A 142 -19.11 -9.57 -5.87
N PRO A 143 -18.48 -9.77 -7.04
CA PRO A 143 -17.95 -8.66 -7.85
C PRO A 143 -18.97 -7.57 -8.15
N THR A 144 -20.24 -7.94 -8.39
CA THR A 144 -21.35 -7.01 -8.66
C THR A 144 -21.73 -6.10 -7.49
N GLU A 145 -21.24 -6.38 -6.29
CA GLU A 145 -21.50 -5.58 -5.08
C GLU A 145 -20.36 -4.57 -4.80
N ALA A 146 -19.23 -4.69 -5.51
CA ALA A 146 -18.00 -3.96 -5.23
C ALA A 146 -18.17 -2.43 -5.35
N SER A 147 -18.99 -1.94 -6.30
CA SER A 147 -19.25 -0.51 -6.51
C SER A 147 -20.00 0.17 -5.36
N ALA A 148 -20.59 -0.61 -4.44
CA ALA A 148 -21.27 -0.11 -3.24
C ALA A 148 -20.40 -0.23 -1.97
N LYS A 149 -19.18 -0.75 -2.07
CA LYS A 149 -18.30 -0.99 -0.91
C LYS A 149 -17.26 0.11 -0.74
N THR A 150 -17.05 0.48 0.52
CA THR A 150 -16.06 1.48 0.95
C THR A 150 -14.80 0.83 1.50
N VAL A 151 -13.75 1.61 1.71
CA VAL A 151 -12.54 1.18 2.43
C VAL A 151 -12.88 0.74 3.85
N THR A 152 -13.82 1.43 4.51
CA THR A 152 -14.28 1.06 5.84
C THR A 152 -14.90 -0.33 5.87
N ASP A 153 -15.73 -0.70 4.88
CA ASP A 153 -16.31 -2.05 4.76
C ASP A 153 -15.20 -3.11 4.63
N SER A 154 -14.23 -2.88 3.76
CA SER A 154 -13.09 -3.77 3.57
C SER A 154 -12.28 -4.00 4.85
N MET A 155 -11.95 -2.91 5.54
CA MET A 155 -11.13 -2.99 6.74
C MET A 155 -11.90 -3.65 7.90
N ALA A 156 -13.22 -3.44 7.97
CA ALA A 156 -14.09 -4.12 8.92
C ALA A 156 -14.16 -5.63 8.65
N ASP A 157 -14.27 -6.08 7.41
CA ASP A 157 -14.24 -7.51 7.07
C ASP A 157 -12.95 -8.19 7.57
N PHE A 158 -11.81 -7.55 7.38
CA PHE A 158 -10.53 -8.05 7.86
C PHE A 158 -10.47 -8.04 9.39
N ALA A 159 -10.79 -6.92 10.04
CA ALA A 159 -10.73 -6.76 11.48
C ALA A 159 -11.66 -7.74 12.23
N LEU A 160 -12.83 -8.04 11.67
CA LEU A 160 -13.79 -8.98 12.23
C LEU A 160 -13.46 -10.46 11.92
N GLY A 161 -12.35 -10.73 11.22
CA GLY A 161 -11.92 -12.08 10.87
C GLY A 161 -12.74 -12.75 9.79
N LYS A 162 -13.53 -11.99 9.03
CA LYS A 162 -14.31 -12.49 7.89
C LYS A 162 -13.45 -12.75 6.66
N ALA A 163 -12.32 -12.06 6.56
CA ALA A 163 -11.32 -12.22 5.51
C ALA A 163 -9.94 -12.52 6.07
N ALA A 164 -9.16 -13.31 5.33
CA ALA A 164 -7.78 -13.63 5.67
C ALA A 164 -6.80 -12.55 5.22
N MET A 165 -7.15 -11.77 4.20
CA MET A 165 -6.27 -10.80 3.52
C MET A 165 -7.05 -9.54 3.14
N VAL A 166 -6.32 -8.40 3.10
CA VAL A 166 -6.81 -7.13 2.57
C VAL A 166 -5.66 -6.36 1.95
N GLN A 167 -5.86 -5.73 0.79
CA GLN A 167 -4.86 -4.81 0.24
C GLN A 167 -5.01 -3.44 0.90
N ASN A 168 -3.98 -3.00 1.60
CA ASN A 168 -3.90 -1.64 2.17
C ASN A 168 -2.44 -1.32 2.53
N GLY A 169 -2.19 -0.13 3.10
CA GLY A 169 -0.88 0.31 3.54
C GLY A 169 -0.73 0.31 5.07
N ASN A 170 0.45 0.77 5.55
CA ASN A 170 0.73 0.83 6.98
C ASN A 170 -0.23 1.74 7.78
N TRP A 171 -0.84 2.74 7.14
CA TRP A 171 -1.93 3.54 7.72
C TRP A 171 -3.19 2.70 8.07
N GLY A 172 -3.30 1.50 7.51
CA GLY A 172 -4.43 0.60 7.74
C GLY A 172 -4.51 0.03 9.16
N TRP A 173 -3.44 0.13 9.98
CA TRP A 173 -3.47 -0.44 11.31
C TRP A 173 -4.56 0.16 12.21
N SER A 174 -4.73 1.48 12.25
CA SER A 174 -5.81 2.12 12.99
C SER A 174 -7.20 1.68 12.49
N GLN A 175 -7.34 1.52 11.18
CA GLN A 175 -8.58 1.04 10.55
C GLN A 175 -8.90 -0.43 10.88
N ILE A 176 -7.94 -1.18 11.41
CA ILE A 176 -8.13 -2.55 11.93
C ILE A 176 -8.36 -2.51 13.44
N SER A 177 -7.44 -1.89 14.18
CA SER A 177 -7.40 -1.96 15.64
C SER A 177 -8.56 -1.24 16.33
N GLU A 178 -9.12 -0.20 15.69
CA GLU A 178 -10.22 0.60 16.24
C GLU A 178 -11.61 0.08 15.86
N VAL A 179 -11.70 -0.97 15.05
CA VAL A 179 -13.00 -1.58 14.70
C VAL A 179 -13.61 -2.23 15.94
N SER A 180 -14.83 -1.85 16.25
CA SER A 180 -15.58 -2.47 17.35
C SER A 180 -15.79 -3.96 17.07
N GLY A 181 -15.37 -4.81 18.00
CA GLY A 181 -15.41 -6.27 17.83
C GLY A 181 -14.22 -6.84 17.06
N ASN A 182 -13.16 -6.06 16.81
CA ASN A 182 -11.93 -6.53 16.21
C ASN A 182 -11.43 -7.84 16.88
N THR A 183 -11.14 -8.83 16.06
CA THR A 183 -10.63 -10.16 16.49
C THR A 183 -9.17 -10.36 16.13
N VAL A 184 -8.57 -9.45 15.36
CA VAL A 184 -7.21 -9.57 14.84
C VAL A 184 -6.23 -8.97 15.83
N LYS A 185 -5.22 -9.73 16.21
CA LYS A 185 -4.17 -9.28 17.13
C LYS A 185 -3.03 -8.63 16.36
N ALA A 186 -2.35 -7.67 17.00
CA ALA A 186 -1.21 -6.97 16.42
C ALA A 186 -0.08 -7.92 15.97
N GLU A 187 0.16 -8.99 16.73
CA GLU A 187 1.17 -10.00 16.43
C GLU A 187 0.83 -10.91 15.24
N ASP A 188 -0.43 -10.89 14.79
CA ASP A 188 -0.91 -11.70 13.65
C ASP A 188 -1.08 -10.89 12.37
N VAL A 189 -0.77 -9.58 12.39
CA VAL A 189 -0.92 -8.69 11.23
C VAL A 189 0.44 -8.47 10.57
N HIS A 190 0.53 -8.89 9.29
CA HIS A 190 1.76 -8.82 8.52
C HIS A 190 1.48 -8.41 7.08
N PHE A 191 2.54 -8.00 6.36
CA PHE A 191 2.52 -7.75 4.93
C PHE A 191 3.05 -8.94 4.12
N MET A 192 2.46 -9.12 2.94
CA MET A 192 3.10 -9.82 1.83
C MET A 192 3.11 -8.91 0.60
N PRO A 193 4.12 -9.07 -0.32
CA PRO A 193 4.12 -8.33 -1.58
C PRO A 193 2.90 -8.64 -2.44
N ILE A 194 2.50 -7.69 -3.28
CA ILE A 194 1.54 -7.93 -4.35
C ILE A 194 2.30 -8.51 -5.54
N TYR A 195 1.94 -9.70 -5.95
CA TYR A 195 2.50 -10.38 -7.11
C TYR A 195 1.52 -10.29 -8.28
N VAL A 196 2.04 -9.97 -9.46
CA VAL A 196 1.21 -9.74 -10.66
C VAL A 196 1.59 -10.62 -11.86
N GLY A 197 2.50 -11.58 -11.67
CA GLY A 197 2.91 -12.53 -12.70
C GLY A 197 3.99 -11.99 -13.64
N VAL A 198 4.87 -11.14 -13.14
CA VAL A 198 5.99 -10.57 -13.89
C VAL A 198 7.29 -11.23 -13.50
N SER A 199 8.19 -11.44 -14.48
CA SER A 199 9.49 -12.06 -14.23
C SER A 199 10.30 -11.32 -13.17
N GLY A 200 10.85 -12.08 -12.21
CA GLY A 200 11.69 -11.56 -11.12
C GLY A 200 10.90 -11.00 -9.92
N GLU A 201 9.57 -11.10 -9.91
CA GLU A 201 8.75 -10.61 -8.79
C GLU A 201 8.94 -11.42 -7.49
N ASP A 202 9.50 -12.63 -7.57
CA ASP A 202 9.85 -13.45 -6.42
C ASP A 202 10.87 -12.78 -5.48
N LYS A 203 11.58 -11.77 -5.97
CA LYS A 203 12.50 -10.91 -5.23
C LYS A 203 11.92 -9.54 -4.89
N SER A 204 10.66 -9.31 -5.20
CA SER A 204 9.99 -8.05 -4.86
C SER A 204 9.65 -7.99 -3.38
N ASN A 205 9.70 -6.79 -2.84
CA ASN A 205 9.14 -6.43 -1.54
C ASN A 205 7.80 -5.70 -1.73
N ILE A 206 7.17 -5.29 -0.64
CA ILE A 206 6.00 -4.41 -0.67
C ILE A 206 6.30 -3.12 -1.44
N ALA A 207 5.26 -2.44 -1.89
CA ALA A 207 5.41 -1.15 -2.55
C ALA A 207 5.74 -0.07 -1.52
N ILE A 208 6.83 0.69 -1.75
CA ILE A 208 7.34 1.71 -0.81
C ILE A 208 7.55 3.02 -1.57
N GLY A 209 7.11 4.12 -0.98
CA GLY A 209 7.29 5.44 -1.56
C GLY A 209 6.81 6.57 -0.67
N THR A 210 6.67 7.75 -1.26
CA THR A 210 6.07 8.92 -0.65
C THR A 210 5.24 9.67 -1.69
N GLU A 211 4.12 10.23 -1.26
CA GLU A 211 3.28 11.12 -2.07
C GLU A 211 2.88 12.38 -1.30
N ASN A 212 3.07 12.35 0.02
CA ASN A 212 2.66 13.44 0.90
C ASN A 212 3.83 14.40 1.13
N TYR A 213 3.74 15.59 0.55
CA TYR A 213 4.73 16.64 0.68
C TYR A 213 4.19 17.81 1.47
N LEU A 214 5.03 18.36 2.33
CA LEU A 214 4.76 19.60 3.06
C LEU A 214 5.34 20.78 2.29
N THR A 215 4.49 21.75 2.03
CA THR A 215 4.86 23.02 1.40
C THR A 215 4.45 24.18 2.30
N ILE A 216 5.12 25.32 2.17
CA ILE A 216 4.79 26.52 2.91
C ILE A 216 4.22 27.53 1.92
N ASN A 217 3.00 28.02 2.20
CA ASN A 217 2.37 29.05 1.38
C ASN A 217 3.21 30.33 1.39
N SER A 218 3.77 30.69 0.24
CA SER A 218 4.59 31.90 0.08
C SER A 218 3.81 33.21 0.23
N GLN A 219 2.47 33.14 0.18
CA GLN A 219 1.59 34.31 0.38
C GLN A 219 1.14 34.47 1.84
N ALA A 220 1.49 33.53 2.73
CA ALA A 220 1.21 33.68 4.16
C ALA A 220 2.08 34.79 4.78
N ALA A 221 1.63 35.36 5.91
CA ALA A 221 2.42 36.35 6.63
C ALA A 221 3.80 35.78 7.04
N GLU A 222 4.83 36.61 7.07
CA GLU A 222 6.21 36.19 7.40
C GLU A 222 6.30 35.48 8.77
N GLY A 223 5.51 35.94 9.75
CA GLY A 223 5.44 35.31 11.07
C GLY A 223 4.90 33.88 11.00
N ASP A 224 3.87 33.63 10.19
CA ASP A 224 3.27 32.29 10.00
C ASP A 224 4.21 31.36 9.24
N GLN A 225 4.87 31.88 8.19
CA GLN A 225 5.88 31.11 7.46
C GLN A 225 7.03 30.69 8.39
N LYS A 226 7.49 31.62 9.25
CA LYS A 226 8.55 31.33 10.21
C LYS A 226 8.10 30.30 11.24
N ALA A 227 6.91 30.45 11.82
CA ALA A 227 6.37 29.51 12.80
C ALA A 227 6.22 28.11 12.20
N THR A 228 5.74 27.99 10.95
CA THR A 228 5.66 26.73 10.23
C THR A 228 7.04 26.09 10.03
N LYS A 229 8.03 26.87 9.61
CA LYS A 229 9.42 26.38 9.46
C LYS A 229 10.01 25.91 10.79
N ASP A 230 9.79 26.65 11.86
CA ASP A 230 10.27 26.29 13.19
C ASP A 230 9.62 24.98 13.67
N PHE A 231 8.30 24.82 13.47
CA PHE A 231 7.57 23.60 13.80
C PHE A 231 8.05 22.38 12.99
N LEU A 232 8.19 22.52 11.67
CA LEU A 232 8.68 21.43 10.83
C LEU A 232 10.14 21.06 11.18
N THR A 233 10.97 22.06 11.50
CA THR A 233 12.33 21.81 11.95
C THR A 233 12.34 21.01 13.25
N TRP A 234 11.53 21.40 14.23
CA TRP A 234 11.38 20.66 15.47
C TRP A 234 10.86 19.23 15.19
N LEU A 235 9.78 19.09 14.41
CA LEU A 235 9.16 17.79 14.15
C LEU A 235 10.12 16.79 13.50
N PHE A 236 10.95 17.24 12.54
CA PHE A 236 11.75 16.34 11.71
C PHE A 236 13.25 16.30 12.04
N THR A 237 13.75 17.22 12.87
CA THR A 237 15.19 17.29 13.14
C THR A 237 15.55 17.30 14.62
N ASP A 238 14.58 17.59 15.49
CA ASP A 238 14.78 17.59 16.94
C ASP A 238 14.50 16.17 17.50
N ALA A 239 15.25 15.79 18.54
CA ALA A 239 15.15 14.45 19.13
C ALA A 239 13.80 14.18 19.80
N GLU A 240 13.18 15.19 20.42
CA GLU A 240 11.87 15.04 21.07
C GLU A 240 10.75 15.02 20.01
N GLY A 241 10.79 15.96 19.06
CA GLY A 241 9.81 16.06 17.98
C GLY A 241 9.77 14.81 17.12
N SER A 242 10.93 14.33 16.65
CA SER A 242 11.04 13.13 15.84
C SER A 242 10.60 11.86 16.58
N LYS A 243 10.97 11.73 17.87
CA LYS A 243 10.53 10.61 18.69
C LYS A 243 9.02 10.63 18.89
N MET A 244 8.42 11.78 19.17
CA MET A 244 6.97 11.91 19.31
C MET A 244 6.24 11.53 18.01
N ALA A 245 6.73 12.00 16.86
CA ALA A 245 6.15 11.69 15.57
C ALA A 245 6.23 10.18 15.23
N ALA A 246 7.38 9.57 15.47
CA ALA A 246 7.55 8.12 15.22
C ALA A 246 6.71 7.26 16.16
N GLU A 247 6.74 7.53 17.49
CA GLU A 247 6.11 6.67 18.49
C GLU A 247 4.60 6.91 18.65
N LYS A 248 4.13 8.16 18.48
CA LYS A 248 2.72 8.52 18.71
C LYS A 248 1.89 8.65 17.44
N LEU A 249 2.53 9.03 16.33
CA LEU A 249 1.86 9.21 15.05
C LEU A 249 2.25 8.12 14.04
N SER A 250 3.13 7.21 14.41
CA SER A 250 3.64 6.13 13.55
C SER A 250 4.26 6.63 12.24
N ILE A 251 4.81 7.84 12.23
CA ILE A 251 5.44 8.44 11.06
C ILE A 251 6.81 7.81 10.83
N ILE A 252 7.03 7.30 9.63
CA ILE A 252 8.33 6.85 9.13
C ILE A 252 8.84 7.98 8.23
N ALA A 253 9.65 8.89 8.77
CA ALA A 253 10.07 10.05 8.01
C ALA A 253 11.51 9.88 7.47
N PRO A 254 11.78 10.33 6.21
CA PRO A 254 13.08 10.15 5.57
C PRO A 254 14.12 11.18 6.04
N TYR A 255 14.22 11.39 7.34
CA TYR A 255 15.17 12.34 7.93
C TYR A 255 16.17 11.65 8.84
N LYS A 256 17.37 12.21 8.93
CA LYS A 256 18.48 11.64 9.72
C LYS A 256 18.13 11.43 11.19
N ALA A 257 17.28 12.27 11.76
CA ALA A 257 16.81 12.13 13.14
C ALA A 257 15.92 10.89 13.36
N TYR A 258 15.41 10.27 12.30
CA TYR A 258 14.55 9.06 12.36
C TYR A 258 15.32 7.76 12.16
N ALA A 259 16.63 7.80 11.93
CA ALA A 259 17.42 6.62 11.55
C ALA A 259 17.31 5.45 12.54
N GLU A 260 17.19 5.76 13.85
CA GLU A 260 17.10 4.77 14.92
C GLU A 260 15.68 4.70 15.53
N LEU A 261 14.71 5.42 14.95
CA LEU A 261 13.34 5.43 15.44
C LEU A 261 12.49 4.42 14.66
N ALA A 262 11.57 3.78 15.37
CA ALA A 262 10.62 2.84 14.79
C ALA A 262 9.19 3.23 15.19
N PRO A 263 8.21 3.06 14.27
CA PRO A 263 6.80 3.23 14.61
C PRO A 263 6.37 2.21 15.67
N SER A 264 5.30 2.55 16.40
CA SER A 264 4.78 1.67 17.45
C SER A 264 3.90 0.55 16.91
N ASP A 265 3.25 0.78 15.77
CA ASP A 265 2.30 -0.16 15.17
C ASP A 265 2.98 -1.30 14.38
N PRO A 266 2.29 -2.45 14.20
CA PRO A 266 2.89 -3.61 13.55
C PRO A 266 3.21 -3.38 12.07
N LEU A 267 2.34 -2.72 11.32
CA LEU A 267 2.52 -2.50 9.88
C LEU A 267 3.62 -1.48 9.60
N GLY A 268 3.71 -0.42 10.39
CA GLY A 268 4.80 0.56 10.30
C GLY A 268 6.16 -0.06 10.59
N LYS A 269 6.24 -0.97 11.56
CA LYS A 269 7.49 -1.74 11.83
C LYS A 269 7.92 -2.56 10.63
N GLU A 270 6.99 -3.20 9.93
CA GLU A 270 7.31 -3.99 8.75
C GLU A 270 7.74 -3.12 7.56
N VAL A 271 7.13 -1.94 7.36
CA VAL A 271 7.60 -0.97 6.35
C VAL A 271 9.03 -0.52 6.67
N SER A 272 9.33 -0.19 7.93
CA SER A 272 10.70 0.16 8.36
C SER A 272 11.68 -0.98 8.11
N ALA A 273 11.29 -2.22 8.39
CA ALA A 273 12.11 -3.40 8.11
C ALA A 273 12.30 -3.60 6.60
N ALA A 274 11.26 -3.38 5.78
CA ALA A 274 11.31 -3.51 4.33
C ALA A 274 12.23 -2.47 3.68
N ILE A 275 12.24 -1.22 4.16
CA ILE A 275 13.17 -0.16 3.72
C ILE A 275 14.64 -0.59 3.94
N ASN A 276 14.92 -1.28 5.03
CA ASN A 276 16.27 -1.70 5.40
C ASN A 276 16.68 -3.07 4.81
N ASN A 277 15.75 -3.81 4.23
CA ASN A 277 16.02 -5.12 3.62
C ASN A 277 16.75 -4.94 2.28
N LYS A 278 17.99 -5.42 2.19
CA LYS A 278 18.82 -5.34 0.98
C LYS A 278 18.68 -6.56 0.05
N ASP A 279 18.01 -7.61 0.50
CA ASP A 279 17.84 -8.86 -0.24
C ASP A 279 16.62 -8.81 -1.18
N LEU A 280 15.69 -7.92 -0.90
CA LEU A 280 14.47 -7.73 -1.68
C LEU A 280 14.42 -6.31 -2.26
N THR A 281 13.76 -6.19 -3.41
CA THR A 281 13.60 -4.91 -4.11
C THR A 281 12.18 -4.39 -3.89
N PRO A 282 11.98 -3.24 -3.23
CA PRO A 282 10.65 -2.64 -3.11
C PRO A 282 10.14 -2.19 -4.49
N VAL A 283 8.83 -2.33 -4.69
CA VAL A 283 8.15 -1.73 -5.84
C VAL A 283 8.05 -0.21 -5.58
N LYS A 284 8.61 0.58 -6.49
CA LYS A 284 8.53 2.05 -6.35
C LYS A 284 7.12 2.55 -6.61
N TRP A 285 6.74 3.60 -5.91
CA TRP A 285 5.52 4.34 -6.21
C TRP A 285 5.75 5.21 -7.45
N VAL A 286 5.08 4.87 -8.54
CA VAL A 286 5.09 5.63 -9.79
C VAL A 286 3.74 6.30 -10.06
N PHE A 287 2.70 5.98 -9.30
CA PHE A 287 1.39 6.61 -9.44
C PHE A 287 1.37 8.15 -9.24
N PRO A 288 2.36 8.79 -8.57
CA PRO A 288 2.44 10.25 -8.59
C PRO A 288 2.68 10.86 -9.99
N THR A 289 3.16 10.06 -10.97
CA THR A 289 3.31 10.49 -12.37
C THR A 289 2.03 10.31 -13.19
N PHE A 290 0.96 9.75 -12.62
CA PHE A 290 -0.32 9.59 -13.33
C PHE A 290 -0.89 10.96 -13.74
N PRO A 291 -1.51 11.07 -14.93
CA PRO A 291 -1.77 12.37 -15.57
C PRO A 291 -2.63 13.33 -14.74
N SER A 292 -3.66 12.81 -14.05
CA SER A 292 -4.60 13.66 -13.30
C SER A 292 -5.48 12.84 -12.35
N GLN A 293 -6.22 13.52 -11.48
CA GLN A 293 -7.26 12.89 -10.68
C GLN A 293 -8.40 12.38 -11.59
N ASP A 294 -8.78 13.13 -12.62
CA ASP A 294 -9.82 12.70 -13.58
C ASP A 294 -9.45 11.38 -14.27
N PHE A 295 -8.18 11.17 -14.60
CA PHE A 295 -7.70 9.89 -15.14
C PHE A 295 -7.94 8.75 -14.14
N LYS A 296 -7.57 8.96 -12.88
CA LYS A 296 -7.76 7.96 -11.82
C LYS A 296 -9.25 7.65 -11.60
N ASP A 297 -10.09 8.68 -11.56
CA ASP A 297 -11.55 8.54 -11.37
C ASP A 297 -12.20 7.78 -12.53
N GLN A 298 -11.79 8.04 -13.77
CA GLN A 298 -12.25 7.29 -14.95
C GLN A 298 -11.80 5.82 -14.88
N LEU A 299 -10.53 5.56 -14.52
CA LEU A 299 -10.05 4.21 -14.35
C LEU A 299 -10.86 3.46 -13.27
N GLY A 300 -11.13 4.11 -12.14
CA GLY A 300 -11.97 3.53 -11.08
C GLY A 300 -13.38 3.21 -11.55
N GLN A 301 -14.00 4.06 -12.37
CA GLN A 301 -15.32 3.82 -12.97
C GLN A 301 -15.28 2.60 -13.90
N HIS A 302 -14.28 2.49 -14.77
CA HIS A 302 -14.11 1.32 -15.65
C HIS A 302 -13.88 0.03 -14.86
N LEU A 303 -13.09 0.06 -13.80
CA LEU A 303 -12.90 -1.10 -12.92
C LEU A 303 -14.23 -1.53 -12.26
N ALA A 304 -15.07 -0.57 -11.85
CA ALA A 304 -16.38 -0.87 -11.28
C ALA A 304 -17.35 -1.45 -12.33
N GLN A 305 -17.31 -0.95 -13.57
CA GLN A 305 -18.10 -1.47 -14.68
C GLN A 305 -17.64 -2.88 -15.07
N TYR A 306 -16.33 -3.12 -15.13
CA TYR A 306 -15.77 -4.46 -15.31
C TYR A 306 -16.21 -5.42 -14.20
N ALA A 307 -16.09 -5.05 -12.94
CA ALA A 307 -16.51 -5.89 -11.80
C ALA A 307 -18.00 -6.22 -11.84
N SER A 308 -18.84 -5.31 -12.32
CA SER A 308 -20.28 -5.54 -12.48
C SER A 308 -20.65 -6.38 -13.71
N GLY A 309 -19.71 -6.61 -14.63
CA GLY A 309 -19.93 -7.29 -15.91
C GLY A 309 -20.63 -6.42 -16.96
N SER A 310 -20.67 -5.10 -16.77
CA SER A 310 -21.24 -4.15 -17.75
C SER A 310 -20.22 -3.67 -18.78
N GLU A 311 -18.96 -3.97 -18.57
CA GLU A 311 -17.84 -3.65 -19.48
C GLU A 311 -16.84 -4.81 -19.49
N ASP A 312 -16.24 -5.08 -20.65
CA ASP A 312 -15.11 -5.99 -20.77
C ASP A 312 -13.80 -5.30 -20.44
N TRP A 313 -12.77 -6.08 -20.10
CA TRP A 313 -11.44 -5.57 -19.81
C TRP A 313 -10.73 -4.95 -21.00
#